data_1b61e8e03c287524a0753fcdfdf98924
#
_entry.id   1b61e8e03c287524a0753fcdfdf98924
#
_cell.length_a   1.000
_cell.length_b   1.000
_cell.length_c   1.000
_cell.angle_alpha   90.00
_cell.angle_beta   90.00
_cell.angle_gamma   90.00
#
_symmetry.space_group_name_H-M   'P 1'
#
loop_
_entity.id
_entity.type
_entity.pdbx_description
1 polymer ?
#
loop_
_entity_poly.entity_id
_entity_poly.type
_entity_poly.pdbx_seq_one_letter_code
_entity_poly.pdbx_strand_id
1 'polypeptide(L)'
;MQEGNFKMNVLFVGNGINRFANIVPGWSELFSKAVNIDGFKMQKSLTPTMEYDLNTHLILDRDPTKKSTDIKRSIAAYLKGIQNGLPKNWADTIHKRLMDVAPSIVLTTNYDYFLEYAADDNFSLEKASTREILYSKERFRTSGAHQIFHIHGEISSPSSICLGYAHYIGSIQYIRSELTK
;
A
#
# COMPACT_ATOMS: atom_id res chain seq x y z
N MET A 1 33.08 -2.41 28.05
CA MET A 1 32.06 -2.89 27.09
C MET A 1 31.64 -1.69 26.25
N GLN A 2 32.05 -1.65 24.97
CA GLN A 2 31.60 -0.59 24.05
C GLN A 2 30.16 -0.88 23.72
N GLU A 3 29.25 0.02 24.09
CA GLU A 3 27.88 0.04 23.55
C GLU A 3 27.98 0.30 22.04
N GLY A 4 27.89 -0.77 21.29
CA GLY A 4 27.78 -0.68 19.84
C GLY A 4 26.49 0.05 19.50
N ASN A 5 26.60 1.29 19.03
CA ASN A 5 25.50 2.03 18.42
C ASN A 5 25.03 1.24 17.18
N PHE A 6 24.11 0.30 17.36
CA PHE A 6 23.42 -0.35 16.25
C PHE A 6 22.57 0.71 15.54
N LYS A 7 23.15 1.36 14.54
CA LYS A 7 22.36 2.15 13.60
C LYS A 7 21.46 1.18 12.82
N MET A 8 20.22 1.08 13.21
CA MET A 8 19.22 0.36 12.45
C MET A 8 18.91 1.18 11.19
N ASN A 9 19.38 0.70 10.06
CA ASN A 9 19.05 1.32 8.78
C ASN A 9 17.66 0.88 8.37
N VAL A 10 16.80 1.84 8.04
CA VAL A 10 15.43 1.60 7.56
C VAL A 10 15.26 2.29 6.21
N LEU A 11 14.73 1.58 5.25
CA LEU A 11 14.35 2.16 3.96
C LEU A 11 12.87 2.51 3.98
N PHE A 12 12.54 3.72 3.57
CA PHE A 12 11.16 4.16 3.38
C PHE A 12 10.83 4.27 1.88
N VAL A 13 9.80 3.55 1.43
CA VAL A 13 9.42 3.47 0.01
C VAL A 13 7.97 3.93 -0.18
N GLY A 14 7.75 4.81 -1.14
CA GLY A 14 6.41 5.23 -1.56
C GLY A 14 6.07 4.80 -2.99
N ASN A 15 4.85 5.11 -3.44
CA ASN A 15 4.34 4.72 -4.75
C ASN A 15 5.09 5.34 -5.96
N GLY A 16 6.05 6.23 -5.70
CA GLY A 16 6.92 6.79 -6.74
C GLY A 16 7.68 5.73 -7.52
N ILE A 17 8.10 4.65 -6.88
CA ILE A 17 8.80 3.54 -7.53
C ILE A 17 7.90 2.80 -8.53
N ASN A 18 6.65 2.53 -8.17
CA ASN A 18 5.67 1.87 -9.03
C ASN A 18 5.32 2.73 -10.25
N ARG A 19 5.19 4.05 -10.03
CA ARG A 19 4.95 5.03 -11.10
C ARG A 19 6.14 5.17 -12.04
N PHE A 20 7.35 5.17 -11.49
CA PHE A 20 8.58 5.20 -12.30
C PHE A 20 8.68 3.96 -13.20
N ALA A 21 8.30 2.80 -12.68
CA ALA A 21 8.24 1.55 -13.44
C ALA A 21 7.01 1.44 -14.37
N ASN A 22 6.12 2.43 -14.40
CA ASN A 22 4.85 2.44 -15.15
C ASN A 22 3.94 1.24 -14.82
N ILE A 23 3.97 0.76 -13.59
CA ILE A 23 3.18 -0.41 -13.15
C ILE A 23 1.84 0.04 -12.55
N VAL A 24 1.86 1.02 -11.65
CA VAL A 24 0.65 1.52 -10.99
C VAL A 24 0.38 2.95 -11.41
N PRO A 25 -0.86 3.29 -11.75
CA PRO A 25 -1.25 4.65 -12.14
C PRO A 25 -1.13 5.63 -10.96
N GLY A 26 -1.19 6.92 -11.26
CA GLY A 26 -1.33 7.96 -10.24
C GLY A 26 -2.67 7.86 -9.52
N TRP A 27 -2.79 8.54 -8.36
CA TRP A 27 -3.99 8.48 -7.51
C TRP A 27 -5.30 8.75 -8.24
N SER A 28 -5.35 9.80 -9.03
CA SER A 28 -6.55 10.19 -9.77
C SER A 28 -7.01 9.11 -10.74
N GLU A 29 -6.06 8.52 -11.45
CA GLU A 29 -6.32 7.45 -12.40
C GLU A 29 -6.66 6.14 -11.69
N LEU A 30 -5.96 5.81 -10.61
CA LEU A 30 -6.26 4.65 -9.77
C LEU A 30 -7.69 4.71 -9.26
N PHE A 31 -8.10 5.86 -8.72
CA PHE A 31 -9.42 6.03 -8.17
C PHE A 31 -10.51 5.90 -9.26
N SER A 32 -10.35 6.59 -10.38
CA SER A 32 -11.33 6.53 -11.48
C SER A 32 -11.46 5.13 -12.07
N LYS A 33 -10.37 4.39 -12.20
CA LYS A 33 -10.38 3.02 -12.73
C LYS A 33 -10.91 1.99 -11.72
N ALA A 34 -10.54 2.13 -10.44
CA ALA A 34 -10.94 1.18 -9.40
C ALA A 34 -12.41 1.28 -9.03
N VAL A 35 -12.98 2.47 -9.08
CA VAL A 35 -14.35 2.71 -8.59
C VAL A 35 -15.37 2.77 -9.72
N ASN A 36 -14.90 2.91 -10.98
CA ASN A 36 -15.71 2.91 -12.21
C ASN A 36 -17.00 3.73 -12.09
N ILE A 37 -16.83 5.02 -11.73
CA ILE A 37 -17.98 5.92 -11.57
C ILE A 37 -18.11 6.77 -12.82
N ASP A 38 -19.16 6.51 -13.59
CA ASP A 38 -19.51 7.32 -14.74
C ASP A 38 -19.77 8.79 -14.33
N GLY A 39 -19.11 9.69 -15.04
CA GLY A 39 -19.28 11.14 -14.84
C GLY A 39 -18.39 11.73 -13.74
N PHE A 40 -17.48 10.94 -13.16
CA PHE A 40 -16.57 11.43 -12.14
C PHE A 40 -15.35 12.16 -12.76
N LYS A 41 -15.27 13.46 -12.56
CA LYS A 41 -14.09 14.26 -12.92
C LYS A 41 -13.34 14.63 -11.67
N MET A 42 -12.12 14.10 -11.52
CA MET A 42 -11.22 14.49 -10.44
C MET A 42 -10.87 15.97 -10.53
N GLN A 43 -10.99 16.69 -9.44
CA GLN A 43 -10.54 18.08 -9.39
C GLN A 43 -9.04 18.10 -9.09
N LYS A 44 -8.25 18.50 -10.07
CA LYS A 44 -6.77 18.56 -9.97
C LYS A 44 -6.22 19.41 -8.81
N SER A 45 -7.06 20.18 -8.16
CA SER A 45 -6.70 21.09 -7.05
C SER A 45 -6.80 20.44 -5.66
N LEU A 46 -7.35 19.23 -5.54
CA LEU A 46 -7.52 18.56 -4.26
C LEU A 46 -6.34 17.63 -3.97
N THR A 47 -6.04 17.44 -2.69
CA THR A 47 -5.11 16.39 -2.27
C THR A 47 -5.75 15.02 -2.47
N PRO A 48 -4.97 13.95 -2.67
CA PRO A 48 -5.53 12.59 -2.82
C PRO A 48 -6.48 12.19 -1.69
N THR A 49 -6.22 12.65 -0.46
CA THR A 49 -7.04 12.39 0.71
C THR A 49 -8.41 13.07 0.61
N MET A 50 -8.40 14.36 0.23
CA MET A 50 -9.65 15.12 0.05
C MET A 50 -10.45 14.59 -1.15
N GLU A 51 -9.76 14.20 -2.22
CA GLU A 51 -10.40 13.56 -3.37
C GLU A 51 -11.11 12.28 -2.97
N TYR A 52 -10.45 11.44 -2.16
CA TYR A 52 -11.06 10.21 -1.67
C TYR A 52 -12.31 10.50 -0.83
N ASP A 53 -12.23 11.43 0.12
CA ASP A 53 -13.36 11.76 1.00
C ASP A 53 -14.53 12.31 0.22
N LEU A 54 -14.30 13.28 -0.67
CA LEU A 54 -15.34 13.85 -1.53
C LEU A 54 -16.00 12.78 -2.39
N ASN A 55 -15.21 11.92 -3.00
CA ASN A 55 -15.70 10.87 -3.89
C ASN A 55 -16.47 9.81 -3.14
N THR A 56 -16.01 9.46 -1.95
CA THR A 56 -16.72 8.53 -1.07
C THR A 56 -18.09 9.09 -0.72
N HIS A 57 -18.20 10.37 -0.37
CA HIS A 57 -19.50 11.02 -0.11
C HIS A 57 -20.41 10.97 -1.34
N LEU A 58 -19.92 11.36 -2.51
CA LEU A 58 -20.71 11.35 -3.75
C LEU A 58 -21.20 9.95 -4.14
N ILE A 59 -20.40 8.91 -3.87
CA ILE A 59 -20.80 7.52 -4.14
C ILE A 59 -21.88 7.08 -3.16
N LEU A 60 -21.69 7.36 -1.88
CA LEU A 60 -22.64 6.97 -0.84
C LEU A 60 -23.97 7.71 -0.96
N ASP A 61 -23.94 8.96 -1.41
CA ASP A 61 -25.16 9.74 -1.70
C ASP A 61 -25.94 9.16 -2.87
N ARG A 62 -25.24 8.67 -3.91
CA ARG A 62 -25.89 8.05 -5.09
C ARG A 62 -26.36 6.62 -4.84
N ASP A 63 -25.66 5.89 -4.02
CA ASP A 63 -25.94 4.50 -3.69
C ASP A 63 -25.77 4.25 -2.18
N PRO A 64 -26.82 4.50 -1.39
CA PRO A 64 -26.79 4.32 0.06
C PRO A 64 -26.57 2.86 0.52
N THR A 65 -26.62 1.90 -0.40
CA THR A 65 -26.32 0.49 -0.07
C THR A 65 -24.83 0.23 0.05
N LYS A 66 -23.99 1.07 -0.54
CA LYS A 66 -22.52 0.97 -0.48
C LYS A 66 -21.98 1.48 0.86
N LYS A 67 -20.80 0.99 1.19
CA LYS A 67 -20.01 1.41 2.35
C LYS A 67 -18.63 1.89 1.89
N SER A 68 -17.99 2.74 2.67
CA SER A 68 -16.61 3.19 2.38
C SER A 68 -15.63 2.00 2.24
N THR A 69 -15.89 0.90 2.94
CA THR A 69 -15.12 -0.34 2.80
C THR A 69 -15.25 -0.99 1.44
N ASP A 70 -16.38 -0.81 0.74
CA ASP A 70 -16.57 -1.37 -0.60
C ASP A 70 -15.69 -0.64 -1.62
N ILE A 71 -15.50 0.66 -1.44
CA ILE A 71 -14.58 1.46 -2.24
C ILE A 71 -13.15 0.98 -2.05
N LYS A 72 -12.74 0.73 -0.81
CA LYS A 72 -11.41 0.18 -0.50
C LYS A 72 -11.22 -1.22 -1.10
N ARG A 73 -12.25 -2.07 -1.08
CA ARG A 73 -12.23 -3.39 -1.74
C ARG A 73 -12.05 -3.26 -3.25
N SER A 74 -12.72 -2.31 -3.89
CA SER A 74 -12.58 -2.07 -5.32
C SER A 74 -11.16 -1.63 -5.67
N ILE A 75 -10.56 -0.75 -4.88
CA ILE A 75 -9.16 -0.33 -5.05
C ILE A 75 -8.21 -1.51 -4.86
N ALA A 76 -8.40 -2.30 -3.81
CA ALA A 76 -7.59 -3.49 -3.56
C ALA A 76 -7.70 -4.52 -4.68
N ALA A 77 -8.91 -4.76 -5.18
CA ALA A 77 -9.15 -5.68 -6.29
C ALA A 77 -8.49 -5.20 -7.58
N TYR A 78 -8.56 -3.90 -7.88
CA TYR A 78 -7.89 -3.32 -9.03
C TYR A 78 -6.36 -3.46 -8.96
N LEU A 79 -5.75 -3.12 -7.83
CA LEU A 79 -4.30 -3.28 -7.62
C LEU A 79 -3.86 -4.75 -7.69
N LYS A 80 -4.66 -5.66 -7.13
CA LYS A 80 -4.43 -7.10 -7.24
C LYS A 80 -4.52 -7.58 -8.69
N GLY A 81 -5.44 -7.03 -9.47
CA GLY A 81 -5.54 -7.29 -10.90
C GLY A 81 -4.29 -6.87 -11.66
N ILE A 82 -3.75 -5.69 -11.40
CA ILE A 82 -2.48 -5.23 -11.97
C ILE A 82 -1.36 -6.21 -11.60
N GLN A 83 -1.22 -6.53 -10.32
CA GLN A 83 -0.16 -7.40 -9.81
C GLN A 83 -0.20 -8.80 -10.46
N ASN A 84 -1.38 -9.39 -10.59
CA ASN A 84 -1.56 -10.70 -11.21
C ASN A 84 -1.34 -10.67 -12.73
N GLY A 85 -1.49 -9.53 -13.38
CA GLY A 85 -1.30 -9.35 -14.82
C GLY A 85 0.13 -9.03 -15.24
N LEU A 86 1.06 -8.85 -14.29
CA LEU A 86 2.45 -8.56 -14.62
C LEU A 86 3.17 -9.78 -15.20
N PRO A 87 4.06 -9.58 -16.19
CA PRO A 87 4.90 -10.66 -16.69
C PRO A 87 5.85 -11.16 -15.60
N LYS A 88 6.24 -12.43 -15.64
CA LYS A 88 7.09 -13.05 -14.61
C LYS A 88 8.44 -12.34 -14.39
N ASN A 89 8.95 -11.68 -15.41
CA ASN A 89 10.23 -10.96 -15.37
C ASN A 89 10.11 -9.46 -15.01
N TRP A 90 8.93 -9.00 -14.59
CA TRP A 90 8.75 -7.60 -14.20
C TRP A 90 9.67 -7.19 -13.03
N ALA A 91 10.02 -8.14 -12.18
CA ALA A 91 10.89 -7.92 -11.02
C ALA A 91 12.34 -7.57 -11.40
N ASP A 92 12.81 -7.85 -12.63
CA ASP A 92 14.12 -7.40 -13.14
C ASP A 92 14.20 -5.88 -13.30
N THR A 93 13.21 -5.20 -12.77
CA THR A 93 13.03 -3.76 -12.78
C THR A 93 13.78 -3.08 -11.63
N ILE A 94 13.52 -1.79 -11.47
CA ILE A 94 14.04 -0.97 -10.38
C ILE A 94 13.69 -1.53 -8.98
N HIS A 95 12.59 -2.29 -8.84
CA HIS A 95 12.19 -2.88 -7.58
C HIS A 95 13.23 -3.89 -7.09
N LYS A 96 13.68 -4.80 -7.95
CA LYS A 96 14.72 -5.78 -7.59
C LYS A 96 16.02 -5.08 -7.22
N ARG A 97 16.46 -4.14 -8.06
CA ARG A 97 17.68 -3.36 -7.78
C ARG A 97 17.60 -2.62 -6.44
N LEU A 98 16.41 -2.10 -6.09
CA LEU A 98 16.19 -1.46 -4.81
C LEU A 98 16.29 -2.49 -3.68
N MET A 99 15.65 -3.63 -3.81
CA MET A 99 15.65 -4.66 -2.76
C MET A 99 17.02 -5.32 -2.59
N ASP A 100 17.81 -5.46 -3.65
CA ASP A 100 19.19 -5.98 -3.58
C ASP A 100 20.12 -5.11 -2.70
N VAL A 101 19.82 -3.80 -2.57
CA VAL A 101 20.62 -2.88 -1.74
C VAL A 101 19.86 -2.39 -0.50
N ALA A 102 18.62 -2.79 -0.31
CA ALA A 102 17.80 -2.37 0.81
C ALA A 102 18.29 -2.97 2.14
N PRO A 103 18.14 -2.24 3.26
CA PRO A 103 18.37 -2.82 4.59
C PRO A 103 17.30 -3.88 4.90
N SER A 104 17.53 -4.62 6.00
CA SER A 104 16.60 -5.69 6.43
C SER A 104 15.20 -5.19 6.79
N ILE A 105 15.04 -3.90 7.11
CA ILE A 105 13.75 -3.31 7.44
C ILE A 105 13.35 -2.29 6.36
N VAL A 106 12.18 -2.52 5.77
CA VAL A 106 11.58 -1.66 4.76
C VAL A 106 10.19 -1.23 5.22
N LEU A 107 9.95 0.06 5.21
CA LEU A 107 8.64 0.65 5.46
C LEU A 107 8.07 1.14 4.15
N THR A 108 6.80 0.84 3.86
CA THR A 108 6.17 1.31 2.63
C THR A 108 4.78 1.91 2.87
N THR A 109 4.46 2.92 2.07
CA THR A 109 3.10 3.45 1.95
C THR A 109 2.31 2.77 0.83
N ASN A 110 2.93 1.88 0.06
CA ASN A 110 2.28 1.15 -1.01
C ASN A 110 1.34 0.09 -0.43
N TYR A 111 0.28 -0.21 -1.14
CA TYR A 111 -0.70 -1.24 -0.74
C TYR A 111 -0.45 -2.59 -1.39
N ASP A 112 0.29 -2.59 -2.50
CA ASP A 112 0.66 -3.76 -3.30
C ASP A 112 1.88 -4.48 -2.73
N TYR A 113 2.18 -5.67 -3.25
CA TYR A 113 3.30 -6.51 -2.82
C TYR A 113 4.45 -6.57 -3.82
N PHE A 114 4.64 -5.51 -4.60
CA PHE A 114 5.73 -5.50 -5.59
C PHE A 114 7.11 -5.57 -4.95
N LEU A 115 7.29 -5.01 -3.76
CA LEU A 115 8.56 -5.08 -3.02
C LEU A 115 8.84 -6.51 -2.55
N GLU A 116 7.81 -7.20 -2.04
CA GLU A 116 7.91 -8.59 -1.59
C GLU A 116 8.28 -9.52 -2.73
N TYR A 117 7.59 -9.41 -3.86
CA TYR A 117 7.90 -10.22 -5.05
C TYR A 117 9.29 -9.90 -5.61
N ALA A 118 9.76 -8.67 -5.51
CA ALA A 118 11.09 -8.29 -5.94
C ALA A 118 12.18 -8.82 -5.00
N ALA A 119 11.85 -8.97 -3.71
CA ALA A 119 12.78 -9.50 -2.69
C ALA A 119 12.87 -11.04 -2.70
N ASP A 120 11.78 -11.72 -3.07
CA ASP A 120 11.70 -13.19 -3.05
C ASP A 120 10.82 -13.70 -4.20
N ASP A 121 11.42 -14.35 -5.18
CA ASP A 121 10.73 -14.93 -6.33
C ASP A 121 9.70 -16.02 -5.94
N ASN A 122 9.83 -16.58 -4.73
CA ASN A 122 8.91 -17.57 -4.17
C ASN A 122 7.84 -16.96 -3.26
N PHE A 123 7.77 -15.63 -3.17
CA PHE A 123 6.75 -14.96 -2.38
C PHE A 123 5.36 -15.35 -2.89
N SER A 124 4.46 -15.68 -1.97
CA SER A 124 3.08 -16.06 -2.27
C SER A 124 2.14 -15.36 -1.31
N LEU A 125 1.15 -14.68 -1.87
CA LEU A 125 0.07 -14.03 -1.10
C LEU A 125 -0.69 -15.00 -0.20
N GLU A 126 -0.87 -16.25 -0.64
CA GLU A 126 -1.57 -17.27 0.14
C GLU A 126 -0.82 -17.62 1.43
N LYS A 127 0.51 -17.63 1.38
CA LYS A 127 1.36 -17.82 2.56
C LYS A 127 1.39 -16.58 3.46
N ALA A 128 1.16 -15.41 2.89
CA ALA A 128 1.20 -14.13 3.58
C ALA A 128 -0.13 -13.76 4.29
N SER A 129 -1.22 -14.44 3.99
CA SER A 129 -2.59 -14.08 4.42
C SER A 129 -2.97 -14.58 5.81
N THR A 130 -2.05 -14.76 6.73
CA THR A 130 -2.40 -15.17 8.08
C THR A 130 -2.72 -13.98 8.97
N ARG A 131 -3.99 -13.86 9.34
CA ARG A 131 -4.63 -12.97 10.33
C ARG A 131 -4.73 -11.50 9.94
N GLU A 132 -5.98 -11.04 9.79
CA GLU A 132 -6.39 -9.63 9.82
C GLU A 132 -6.13 -9.02 11.21
N ILE A 133 -4.89 -8.73 11.54
CA ILE A 133 -4.57 -7.95 12.73
C ILE A 133 -4.27 -6.53 12.24
N LEU A 134 -5.29 -5.69 12.27
CA LEU A 134 -5.14 -4.25 12.11
C LEU A 134 -4.14 -3.75 13.16
N TYR A 135 -3.04 -3.16 12.69
CA TYR A 135 -2.11 -2.44 13.54
C TYR A 135 -1.31 -3.27 14.58
N SER A 136 -0.74 -4.41 14.23
CA SER A 136 0.17 -5.13 15.13
C SER A 136 1.58 -5.23 14.56
N LYS A 137 2.57 -5.50 15.42
CA LYS A 137 3.95 -5.82 15.04
C LYS A 137 4.04 -7.03 14.10
N GLU A 138 3.02 -7.87 14.06
CA GLU A 138 2.90 -9.03 13.20
C GLU A 138 2.61 -8.67 11.74
N ARG A 139 2.49 -7.38 11.41
CA ARG A 139 2.29 -6.89 10.02
C ARG A 139 3.57 -6.77 9.21
N PHE A 140 4.72 -7.01 9.80
CA PHE A 140 5.93 -7.18 9.02
C PHE A 140 5.85 -8.47 8.21
N ARG A 141 5.93 -8.31 6.91
CA ARG A 141 6.00 -9.44 6.00
C ARG A 141 7.45 -9.77 5.72
N THR A 142 7.83 -11.02 6.00
CA THR A 142 9.15 -11.51 5.63
C THR A 142 9.16 -11.88 4.16
N SER A 143 10.10 -11.32 3.42
CA SER A 143 10.33 -11.67 2.02
C SER A 143 11.84 -11.68 1.77
N GLY A 144 12.38 -12.85 1.48
CA GLY A 144 13.84 -13.04 1.41
C GLY A 144 14.53 -12.63 2.71
N ALA A 145 15.49 -11.71 2.63
CA ALA A 145 16.23 -11.15 3.77
C ALA A 145 15.55 -9.93 4.42
N HIS A 146 14.37 -9.53 3.94
CA HIS A 146 13.73 -8.29 4.34
C HIS A 146 12.47 -8.52 5.17
N GLN A 147 12.21 -7.56 6.07
CA GLN A 147 10.95 -7.40 6.77
C GLN A 147 10.27 -6.14 6.22
N ILE A 148 9.15 -6.30 5.53
CA ILE A 148 8.43 -5.21 4.86
C ILE A 148 7.17 -4.90 5.64
N PHE A 149 6.97 -3.63 5.96
CA PHE A 149 5.81 -3.16 6.72
C PHE A 149 5.01 -2.12 5.93
N HIS A 150 3.76 -2.46 5.62
CA HIS A 150 2.82 -1.57 4.94
C HIS A 150 2.14 -0.63 5.94
N ILE A 151 2.74 0.54 6.17
CA ILE A 151 2.26 1.49 7.17
C ILE A 151 0.88 2.07 6.84
N HIS A 152 0.50 2.12 5.57
CA HIS A 152 -0.81 2.58 5.12
C HIS A 152 -1.79 1.44 4.80
N GLY A 153 -1.49 0.21 5.22
CA GLY A 153 -2.31 -0.94 4.92
C GLY A 153 -1.94 -1.63 3.61
N GLU A 154 -2.67 -2.68 3.27
CA GLU A 154 -2.31 -3.61 2.20
C GLU A 154 -3.54 -4.20 1.49
N ILE A 155 -3.35 -4.66 0.25
CA ILE A 155 -4.45 -5.16 -0.61
C ILE A 155 -5.08 -6.46 -0.13
N SER A 156 -4.40 -7.28 0.68
CA SER A 156 -5.00 -8.49 1.28
C SER A 156 -5.96 -8.18 2.42
N SER A 157 -5.85 -6.98 3.02
CA SER A 157 -6.73 -6.48 4.07
C SER A 157 -7.29 -5.12 3.68
N PRO A 158 -8.31 -5.04 2.81
CA PRO A 158 -8.81 -3.77 2.27
C PRO A 158 -9.25 -2.77 3.33
N SER A 159 -9.76 -3.24 4.47
CA SER A 159 -10.13 -2.39 5.62
C SER A 159 -8.93 -1.64 6.20
N SER A 160 -7.72 -2.18 6.06
CA SER A 160 -6.49 -1.56 6.55
C SER A 160 -5.99 -0.42 5.64
N ILE A 161 -6.43 -0.35 4.39
CA ILE A 161 -5.99 0.66 3.44
C ILE A 161 -6.31 2.06 3.97
N CYS A 162 -5.28 2.85 4.22
CA CYS A 162 -5.37 4.20 4.75
C CYS A 162 -5.70 5.18 3.63
N LEU A 163 -6.98 5.52 3.53
CA LEU A 163 -7.53 6.49 2.58
C LEU A 163 -8.49 7.42 3.31
N GLY A 164 -8.48 8.69 2.92
CA GLY A 164 -9.32 9.71 3.55
C GLY A 164 -8.72 10.28 4.84
N TYR A 165 -9.12 11.51 5.14
CA TYR A 165 -8.56 12.32 6.22
C TYR A 165 -8.75 11.68 7.60
N ALA A 166 -9.96 11.19 7.87
CA ALA A 166 -10.27 10.56 9.15
C ALA A 166 -9.41 9.31 9.43
N HIS A 167 -9.15 8.52 8.37
CA HIS A 167 -8.33 7.32 8.52
C HIS A 167 -6.85 7.67 8.75
N TYR A 168 -6.34 8.68 8.04
CA TYR A 168 -4.97 9.15 8.26
C TYR A 168 -4.77 9.67 9.68
N ILE A 169 -5.69 10.49 10.21
CA ILE A 169 -5.61 10.99 11.58
C ILE A 169 -5.66 9.84 12.59
N GLY A 170 -6.57 8.89 12.41
CA GLY A 170 -6.68 7.73 13.31
C GLY A 170 -5.44 6.83 13.29
N SER A 171 -4.74 6.76 12.16
CA SER A 171 -3.52 5.93 12.02
C SER A 171 -2.23 6.61 12.50
N ILE A 172 -2.17 7.95 12.55
CA ILE A 172 -0.95 8.70 12.91
C ILE A 172 -0.40 8.29 14.27
N GLN A 173 -1.24 8.23 15.29
CA GLN A 173 -0.81 7.87 16.64
C GLN A 173 -0.21 6.47 16.70
N TYR A 174 -0.85 5.55 16.00
CA TYR A 174 -0.37 4.18 15.91
C TYR A 174 0.96 4.09 15.16
N ILE A 175 1.05 4.67 13.96
CA ILE A 175 2.28 4.68 13.16
C ILE A 175 3.42 5.29 13.97
N ARG A 176 3.18 6.41 14.65
CA ARG A 176 4.17 7.06 15.50
C ARG A 176 4.63 6.14 16.64
N SER A 177 3.72 5.44 17.32
CA SER A 177 4.07 4.53 18.39
C SER A 177 4.91 3.34 17.93
N GLU A 178 4.71 2.87 16.71
CA GLU A 178 5.49 1.74 16.16
C GLU A 178 6.87 2.16 15.64
N LEU A 179 7.00 3.38 15.14
CA LEU A 179 8.29 3.90 14.66
C LEU A 179 9.23 4.38 15.77
N THR A 180 8.73 4.54 17.00
CA THR A 180 9.52 5.01 18.16
C THR A 180 9.94 3.88 19.10
N LYS A 181 9.60 2.64 18.80
CA LYS A 181 10.06 1.43 19.52
C LYS A 181 11.33 0.87 18.92
#